data_b3636becc53b5fd9961aedfde2815659
#
_entry.id   b3636becc53b5fd9961aedfde2815659
#
_cell.length_a   1.000
_cell.length_b   1.000
_cell.length_c   1.000
_cell.angle_alpha   90.00
_cell.angle_beta   90.00
_cell.angle_gamma   90.00
#
_symmetry.space_group_name_H-M   'P 1'
#
loop_
_entity.id
_entity.type
_entity.pdbx_description
1 polymer ?
#
loop_
_entity_poly.entity_id
_entity_poly.type
_entity_poly.pdbx_seq_one_letter_code
_entity_poly.pdbx_strand_id
1 'polypeptide(L)'
;YGQSRMGWMTTPDGREGWSDMFLKMGHSVFLIDQPRRGEAGQTSVAGTISTEPSDQTWYTQFRIGTYLNDEFTYNEGSQFPAGEEALDQFFRQMTPDTGMDNAGGDQNIDNTVVAQAVAATIDEVYARTGKDSILVTHSQGGMPGWETARYTDHIAAIVAIEPGMAPQVDSDDYKA
;
A
#
# COMPACT_ATOMS: atom_id res chain seq x y z
N TYR A 1 2.27 -2.56 -1.70
CA TYR A 1 3.19 -2.41 -2.82
C TYR A 1 2.47 -2.65 -4.14
N GLY A 2 2.52 -1.65 -5.05
CA GLY A 2 1.90 -1.79 -6.38
C GLY A 2 0.38 -1.92 -6.41
N GLN A 3 -0.33 -1.51 -5.37
CA GLN A 3 -1.79 -1.58 -5.29
C GLN A 3 -2.42 -0.22 -4.96
N SER A 4 -3.73 -0.12 -5.19
CA SER A 4 -4.55 1.03 -4.80
C SER A 4 -5.41 0.71 -3.57
N ARG A 5 -6.13 1.72 -3.08
CA ARG A 5 -7.11 1.57 -2.00
C ARG A 5 -8.21 0.54 -2.27
N MET A 6 -8.43 0.17 -3.53
CA MET A 6 -9.46 -0.79 -3.90
C MET A 6 -9.29 -2.15 -3.22
N GLY A 7 -8.04 -2.55 -2.92
CA GLY A 7 -7.75 -3.77 -2.17
C GLY A 7 -8.31 -3.80 -0.74
N TRP A 8 -8.72 -2.66 -0.19
CA TRP A 8 -9.39 -2.57 1.11
C TRP A 8 -10.91 -2.59 1.02
N MET A 9 -11.46 -2.34 -0.17
CA MET A 9 -12.90 -2.23 -0.39
C MET A 9 -13.55 -3.58 -0.68
N THR A 10 -12.89 -4.41 -1.46
CA THR A 10 -13.42 -5.71 -1.88
C THR A 10 -12.29 -6.70 -2.11
N THR A 11 -12.61 -7.99 -1.98
CA THR A 11 -11.73 -9.07 -2.41
C THR A 11 -11.91 -9.34 -3.91
N PRO A 12 -10.93 -9.94 -4.60
CA PRO A 12 -11.04 -10.27 -6.02
C PRO A 12 -12.25 -11.16 -6.36
N ASP A 13 -12.66 -12.02 -5.44
CA ASP A 13 -13.83 -12.89 -5.58
C ASP A 13 -15.16 -12.22 -5.19
N GLY A 14 -15.15 -10.89 -4.98
CA GLY A 14 -16.35 -10.08 -4.76
C GLY A 14 -16.90 -10.10 -3.33
N ARG A 15 -16.16 -10.64 -2.36
CA ARG A 15 -16.55 -10.50 -0.94
C ARG A 15 -16.24 -9.11 -0.41
N GLU A 16 -16.87 -8.78 0.71
CA GLU A 16 -16.61 -7.54 1.44
C GLU A 16 -15.15 -7.44 1.87
N GLY A 17 -14.58 -6.25 1.69
CA GLY A 17 -13.25 -5.92 2.17
C GLY A 17 -13.24 -5.42 3.60
N TRP A 18 -12.07 -5.03 4.06
CA TRP A 18 -11.85 -4.52 5.43
C TRP A 18 -12.65 -3.23 5.69
N SER A 19 -12.81 -2.37 4.68
CA SER A 19 -13.58 -1.13 4.84
C SER A 19 -15.02 -1.39 5.26
N ASP A 20 -15.67 -2.40 4.65
CA ASP A 20 -17.05 -2.77 4.99
C ASP A 20 -17.14 -3.35 6.41
N MET A 21 -16.13 -4.14 6.81
CA MET A 21 -16.07 -4.67 8.18
C MET A 21 -15.96 -3.54 9.19
N PHE A 22 -15.09 -2.57 8.98
CA PHE A 22 -14.95 -1.42 9.88
C PHE A 22 -16.20 -0.56 9.92
N LEU A 23 -16.86 -0.33 8.78
CA LEU A 23 -18.15 0.38 8.73
C LEU A 23 -19.23 -0.34 9.53
N LYS A 24 -19.32 -1.68 9.43
CA LYS A 24 -20.25 -2.49 10.22
C LYS A 24 -19.95 -2.47 11.71
N MET A 25 -18.71 -2.26 12.10
CA MET A 25 -18.30 -2.04 13.49
C MET A 25 -18.60 -0.63 14.00
N GLY A 26 -19.16 0.24 13.16
CA GLY A 26 -19.55 1.61 13.52
C GLY A 26 -18.44 2.65 13.36
N HIS A 27 -17.35 2.32 12.69
CA HIS A 27 -16.29 3.28 12.39
C HIS A 27 -16.57 4.04 11.10
N SER A 28 -16.18 5.31 11.04
CA SER A 28 -16.02 6.02 9.77
C SER A 28 -14.71 5.56 9.13
N VAL A 29 -14.74 5.35 7.82
CA VAL A 29 -13.57 4.83 7.08
C VAL A 29 -13.16 5.81 5.99
N PHE A 30 -11.89 6.14 5.95
CA PHE A 30 -11.26 6.96 4.92
C PHE A 30 -10.20 6.12 4.23
N LEU A 31 -10.38 5.87 2.94
CA LEU A 31 -9.45 5.11 2.13
C LEU A 31 -8.66 6.07 1.25
N ILE A 32 -7.36 5.94 1.28
CA ILE A 32 -6.45 6.78 0.50
C ILE A 32 -5.65 5.94 -0.48
N ASP A 33 -5.34 6.53 -1.62
CA ASP A 33 -4.24 6.08 -2.45
C ASP A 33 -2.98 6.84 -2.05
N GLN A 34 -1.86 6.16 -1.99
CA GLN A 34 -0.58 6.82 -1.80
C GLN A 34 -0.31 7.79 -2.97
N PRO A 35 0.36 8.92 -2.74
CA PRO A 35 0.80 9.79 -3.82
C PRO A 35 1.43 8.99 -4.96
N ARG A 36 1.08 9.35 -6.19
CA ARG A 36 1.54 8.72 -7.45
C ARG A 36 0.95 7.34 -7.75
N ARG A 37 -0.04 6.88 -6.96
CA ARG A 37 -0.72 5.59 -7.20
C ARG A 37 -2.21 5.77 -7.33
N GLY A 38 -2.86 4.84 -8.03
CA GLY A 38 -4.31 4.82 -8.19
C GLY A 38 -4.88 6.16 -8.64
N GLU A 39 -5.88 6.66 -7.96
CA GLU A 39 -6.47 7.98 -8.25
C GLU A 39 -5.60 9.16 -7.81
N ALA A 40 -4.61 8.93 -6.93
CA ALA A 40 -3.59 9.92 -6.59
C ALA A 40 -2.38 9.89 -7.54
N GLY A 41 -2.51 9.20 -8.67
CA GLY A 41 -1.45 9.08 -9.69
C GLY A 41 -1.25 10.33 -10.54
N GLN A 42 -2.14 11.31 -10.50
CA GLN A 42 -1.98 12.55 -11.23
C GLN A 42 -0.82 13.39 -10.66
N THR A 43 0.06 13.85 -11.53
CA THR A 43 1.18 14.73 -11.16
C THR A 43 1.12 16.03 -11.95
N SER A 44 1.56 17.13 -11.34
CA SER A 44 1.70 18.45 -11.99
C SER A 44 3.08 18.65 -12.61
N VAL A 45 4.00 17.72 -12.42
CA VAL A 45 5.34 17.75 -13.01
C VAL A 45 5.48 16.65 -14.06
N ALA A 46 6.38 16.86 -15.01
CA ALA A 46 6.69 15.82 -15.98
C ALA A 46 7.26 14.59 -15.23
N GLY A 47 6.75 13.43 -15.60
CA GLY A 47 7.16 12.17 -14.99
C GLY A 47 6.99 11.01 -15.97
N THR A 48 7.54 9.87 -15.62
CA THR A 48 7.38 8.62 -16.36
C THR A 48 6.47 7.69 -15.58
N ILE A 49 5.75 6.83 -16.27
CA ILE A 49 5.04 5.72 -15.66
C ILE A 49 6.04 4.58 -15.51
N SER A 50 6.22 4.13 -14.27
CA SER A 50 6.99 2.90 -14.04
C SER A 50 6.20 1.69 -14.48
N THR A 51 6.84 0.79 -15.23
CA THR A 51 6.28 -0.52 -15.58
C THR A 51 6.46 -1.54 -14.46
N GLU A 52 7.22 -1.19 -13.43
CA GLU A 52 7.39 -2.01 -12.25
C GLU A 52 6.33 -1.66 -11.15
N PRO A 53 5.91 -2.63 -10.35
CA PRO A 53 6.28 -4.04 -10.42
C PRO A 53 5.61 -4.76 -11.61
N SER A 54 6.36 -5.66 -12.26
CA SER A 54 5.83 -6.55 -13.31
C SER A 54 5.15 -7.78 -12.71
N ASP A 55 4.35 -8.49 -13.52
CA ASP A 55 3.72 -9.76 -13.16
C ASP A 55 4.75 -10.76 -12.61
N GLN A 56 5.87 -10.89 -13.30
CA GLN A 56 6.95 -11.81 -12.94
C GLN A 56 7.58 -11.45 -11.61
N THR A 57 7.77 -10.14 -11.37
CA THR A 57 8.27 -9.64 -10.09
C THR A 57 7.31 -9.98 -8.96
N TRP A 58 6.02 -9.70 -9.13
CA TRP A 58 5.01 -10.04 -8.13
C TRP A 58 4.91 -11.52 -7.87
N TYR A 59 4.90 -12.34 -8.92
CA TYR A 59 4.82 -13.79 -8.81
C TYR A 59 5.95 -14.36 -7.94
N THR A 60 7.16 -13.89 -8.18
CA THR A 60 8.35 -14.33 -7.44
C THR A 60 8.41 -13.68 -6.05
N GLN A 61 8.16 -12.37 -5.94
CA GLN A 61 8.22 -11.60 -4.70
C GLN A 61 7.26 -12.15 -3.64
N PHE A 62 6.06 -12.51 -4.04
CA PHE A 62 5.07 -13.07 -3.13
C PHE A 62 5.13 -14.60 -3.01
N ARG A 63 6.20 -15.21 -3.51
CA ARG A 63 6.50 -16.63 -3.34
C ARG A 63 5.42 -17.56 -3.88
N ILE A 64 4.66 -17.10 -4.89
CA ILE A 64 3.69 -17.95 -5.58
C ILE A 64 4.43 -19.03 -6.35
N GLY A 65 5.53 -18.64 -7.00
CA GLY A 65 6.38 -19.54 -7.76
C GLY A 65 7.61 -18.87 -8.34
N THR A 66 8.13 -19.42 -9.40
CA THR A 66 9.23 -18.88 -10.18
C THR A 66 8.79 -18.64 -11.62
N TYR A 67 9.27 -17.54 -12.21
CA TYR A 67 9.14 -17.27 -13.64
C TYR A 67 10.49 -17.45 -14.31
N LEU A 68 10.57 -18.41 -15.18
CA LEU A 68 11.80 -18.75 -15.91
C LEU A 68 11.47 -19.26 -17.30
N ASN A 69 12.23 -18.82 -18.32
CA ASN A 69 12.04 -19.21 -19.70
C ASN A 69 10.60 -19.02 -20.22
N ASP A 70 10.01 -17.88 -19.86
CA ASP A 70 8.62 -17.52 -20.21
C ASP A 70 7.53 -18.44 -19.62
N GLU A 71 7.87 -19.19 -18.58
CA GLU A 71 6.92 -20.06 -17.87
C GLU A 71 6.80 -19.71 -16.39
N PHE A 72 5.54 -19.73 -15.89
CA PHE A 72 5.21 -19.65 -14.47
C PHE A 72 5.14 -21.05 -13.88
N THR A 73 5.96 -21.30 -12.86
CA THR A 73 5.97 -22.56 -12.12
C THR A 73 5.63 -22.31 -10.66
N TYR A 74 4.58 -22.94 -10.13
CA TYR A 74 4.20 -22.81 -8.74
C TYR A 74 5.22 -23.44 -7.80
N ASN A 75 5.49 -22.78 -6.68
CA ASN A 75 6.30 -23.36 -5.63
C ASN A 75 5.53 -24.51 -4.95
N GLU A 76 6.26 -25.55 -4.59
CA GLU A 76 5.68 -26.63 -3.76
C GLU A 76 5.16 -26.05 -2.44
N GLY A 77 3.93 -26.41 -2.08
CA GLY A 77 3.28 -25.93 -0.86
C GLY A 77 2.73 -24.50 -0.94
N SER A 78 2.78 -23.84 -2.11
CA SER A 78 2.08 -22.56 -2.30
C SER A 78 0.60 -22.72 -2.01
N GLN A 79 0.07 -21.84 -1.16
CA GLN A 79 -1.37 -21.79 -0.85
C GLN A 79 -2.14 -20.88 -1.81
N PHE A 80 -1.44 -20.22 -2.71
CA PHE A 80 -2.08 -19.43 -3.75
C PHE A 80 -2.87 -20.36 -4.69
N PRO A 81 -4.13 -20.04 -5.04
CA PRO A 81 -4.92 -20.87 -5.93
C PRO A 81 -4.22 -21.07 -7.27
N ALA A 82 -4.02 -22.31 -7.66
CA ALA A 82 -3.42 -22.62 -8.95
C ALA A 82 -4.42 -22.32 -10.08
N GLY A 83 -3.93 -21.76 -11.17
CA GLY A 83 -4.71 -21.52 -12.39
C GLY A 83 -4.61 -20.08 -12.90
N GLU A 84 -4.87 -19.95 -14.20
CA GLU A 84 -4.75 -18.67 -14.91
C GLU A 84 -5.71 -17.61 -14.38
N GLU A 85 -6.95 -17.99 -14.02
CA GLU A 85 -7.95 -17.04 -13.51
C GLU A 85 -7.50 -16.37 -12.21
N ALA A 86 -6.95 -17.15 -11.26
CA ALA A 86 -6.47 -16.60 -9.99
C ALA A 86 -5.27 -15.67 -10.20
N LEU A 87 -4.35 -16.03 -11.09
CA LEU A 87 -3.21 -15.18 -11.45
C LEU A 87 -3.65 -13.90 -12.15
N ASP A 88 -4.57 -14.00 -13.11
CA ASP A 88 -5.10 -12.84 -13.83
C ASP A 88 -5.76 -11.85 -12.86
N GLN A 89 -6.60 -12.32 -11.95
CA GLN A 89 -7.22 -11.47 -10.92
C GLN A 89 -6.18 -10.86 -9.98
N PHE A 90 -5.16 -11.60 -9.62
CA PHE A 90 -4.08 -11.10 -8.77
C PHE A 90 -3.30 -9.98 -9.46
N PHE A 91 -2.92 -10.18 -10.72
CA PHE A 91 -2.16 -9.18 -11.48
C PHE A 91 -2.98 -7.93 -11.82
N ARG A 92 -4.28 -8.06 -12.03
CA ARG A 92 -5.19 -6.91 -12.26
C ARG A 92 -5.28 -5.93 -11.08
N GLN A 93 -4.85 -6.32 -9.89
CA GLN A 93 -4.77 -5.42 -8.73
C GLN A 93 -3.57 -4.47 -8.79
N MET A 94 -2.61 -4.74 -9.67
CA MET A 94 -1.40 -3.95 -9.81
C MET A 94 -1.72 -2.56 -10.38
N THR A 95 -1.14 -1.55 -9.77
CA THR A 95 -1.23 -0.17 -10.26
C THR A 95 0.16 0.38 -10.53
N PRO A 96 0.36 1.10 -11.64
CA PRO A 96 1.64 1.72 -11.92
C PRO A 96 1.92 2.84 -10.91
N ASP A 97 3.21 3.15 -10.74
CA ASP A 97 3.66 4.35 -10.06
C ASP A 97 3.91 5.44 -11.10
N THR A 98 3.35 6.63 -10.86
CA THR A 98 3.51 7.78 -11.75
C THR A 98 4.41 8.83 -11.12
N GLY A 99 5.31 9.42 -11.87
CA GLY A 99 6.17 10.50 -11.41
C GLY A 99 7.38 10.04 -10.60
N MET A 100 7.71 8.77 -10.61
CA MET A 100 9.03 8.30 -10.22
C MET A 100 10.00 8.63 -11.35
N ASP A 101 11.02 9.41 -11.06
CA ASP A 101 12.12 9.58 -11.99
C ASP A 101 13.03 8.37 -11.92
N ASN A 102 12.92 7.49 -12.90
CA ASN A 102 13.73 6.28 -13.00
C ASN A 102 15.16 6.55 -13.49
N ALA A 103 15.62 7.79 -13.48
CA ALA A 103 16.94 8.16 -13.95
C ALA A 103 18.11 7.45 -13.23
N GLY A 104 17.82 6.69 -12.19
CA GLY A 104 18.82 5.89 -11.46
C GLY A 104 18.41 4.44 -11.21
N GLY A 105 17.27 3.98 -11.70
CA GLY A 105 16.81 2.61 -11.42
C GLY A 105 16.44 2.35 -9.96
N ASP A 106 16.48 3.37 -9.13
CA ASP A 106 16.10 3.27 -7.73
C ASP A 106 14.61 3.64 -7.60
N GLN A 107 13.78 2.62 -7.48
CA GLN A 107 12.34 2.78 -7.26
C GLN A 107 12.06 3.16 -5.79
N ASN A 108 12.86 4.01 -5.21
CA ASN A 108 12.67 4.44 -3.84
C ASN A 108 11.36 5.19 -3.73
N ILE A 109 10.43 4.57 -3.03
CA ILE A 109 9.23 5.23 -2.56
C ILE A 109 9.71 6.29 -1.58
N ASP A 110 9.36 7.53 -1.86
CA ASP A 110 9.61 8.60 -0.91
C ASP A 110 8.62 8.49 0.26
N ASN A 111 9.02 7.73 1.28
CA ASN A 111 8.23 7.51 2.49
C ASN A 111 7.83 8.83 3.15
N THR A 112 8.69 9.83 3.12
CA THR A 112 8.43 11.14 3.70
C THR A 112 7.27 11.86 2.99
N VAL A 113 7.25 11.85 1.66
CA VAL A 113 6.12 12.41 0.89
C VAL A 113 4.83 11.68 1.18
N VAL A 114 4.87 10.35 1.27
CA VAL A 114 3.69 9.55 1.62
C VAL A 114 3.22 9.88 3.02
N ALA A 115 4.13 9.90 4.00
CA ALA A 115 3.81 10.20 5.40
C ALA A 115 3.18 11.58 5.58
N GLN A 116 3.73 12.61 4.93
CA GLN A 116 3.19 13.97 4.96
C GLN A 116 1.80 14.04 4.33
N ALA A 117 1.56 13.35 3.22
CA ALA A 117 0.25 13.30 2.58
C ALA A 117 -0.81 12.60 3.46
N VAL A 118 -0.41 11.51 4.13
CA VAL A 118 -1.27 10.80 5.08
C VAL A 118 -1.58 11.70 6.28
N ALA A 119 -0.57 12.36 6.86
CA ALA A 119 -0.75 13.29 7.96
C ALA A 119 -1.72 14.43 7.61
N ALA A 120 -1.54 15.07 6.45
CA ALA A 120 -2.45 16.11 5.98
C ALA A 120 -3.90 15.61 5.82
N THR A 121 -4.07 14.36 5.41
CA THR A 121 -5.41 13.74 5.33
C THR A 121 -6.00 13.52 6.72
N ILE A 122 -5.21 13.04 7.69
CA ILE A 122 -5.62 12.85 9.07
C ILE A 122 -6.01 14.18 9.70
N ASP A 123 -5.22 15.23 9.51
CA ASP A 123 -5.52 16.58 10.02
C ASP A 123 -6.83 17.12 9.46
N GLU A 124 -7.10 16.92 8.19
CA GLU A 124 -8.37 17.29 7.56
C GLU A 124 -9.55 16.50 8.13
N VAL A 125 -9.37 15.20 8.39
CA VAL A 125 -10.39 14.37 9.05
C VAL A 125 -10.65 14.89 10.47
N TYR A 126 -9.61 15.21 11.22
CA TYR A 126 -9.75 15.81 12.54
C TYR A 126 -10.46 17.15 12.50
N ALA A 127 -10.08 18.02 11.59
CA ALA A 127 -10.73 19.33 11.42
C ALA A 127 -12.23 19.22 11.16
N ARG A 128 -12.67 18.17 10.45
CA ARG A 128 -14.09 17.92 10.15
C ARG A 128 -14.85 17.21 11.26
N THR A 129 -14.18 16.35 12.00
CA THR A 129 -14.85 15.41 12.93
C THR A 129 -14.56 15.68 14.39
N GLY A 130 -13.45 16.36 14.70
CA GLY A 130 -12.93 16.53 16.07
C GLY A 130 -12.45 15.22 16.70
N LYS A 131 -12.14 14.20 15.88
CA LYS A 131 -11.74 12.88 16.38
C LYS A 131 -10.41 12.48 15.79
N ASP A 132 -9.54 11.94 16.64
CA ASP A 132 -8.30 11.31 16.22
C ASP A 132 -8.58 10.05 15.41
N SER A 133 -7.64 9.72 14.53
CA SER A 133 -7.74 8.61 13.61
C SER A 133 -6.96 7.38 14.09
N ILE A 134 -7.46 6.20 13.78
CA ILE A 134 -6.66 4.97 13.81
C ILE A 134 -6.12 4.75 12.41
N LEU A 135 -4.80 4.79 12.27
CA LEU A 135 -4.13 4.55 11.00
C LEU A 135 -3.89 3.05 10.81
N VAL A 136 -4.49 2.47 9.78
CA VAL A 136 -4.29 1.05 9.42
C VAL A 136 -3.41 0.97 8.19
N THR A 137 -2.32 0.23 8.28
CA THR A 137 -1.36 0.05 7.19
C THR A 137 -1.09 -1.42 6.91
N HIS A 138 -0.64 -1.73 5.71
CA HIS A 138 -0.23 -3.07 5.32
C HIS A 138 1.05 -3.05 4.49
N SER A 139 1.90 -4.05 4.71
CA SER A 139 3.07 -4.35 3.89
C SER A 139 3.98 -3.13 3.70
N GLN A 140 4.21 -2.70 2.46
CA GLN A 140 5.04 -1.54 2.11
C GLN A 140 4.54 -0.23 2.74
N GLY A 141 3.24 -0.11 3.04
CA GLY A 141 2.68 1.03 3.76
C GLY A 141 3.08 1.13 5.24
N GLY A 142 3.77 0.13 5.79
CA GLY A 142 4.20 0.13 7.18
C GLY A 142 5.14 1.27 7.52
N MET A 143 6.25 1.41 6.80
CA MET A 143 7.25 2.45 7.10
C MET A 143 6.70 3.87 7.01
N PRO A 144 6.06 4.30 5.90
CA PRO A 144 5.44 5.61 5.86
C PRO A 144 4.31 5.78 6.89
N GLY A 145 3.63 4.70 7.27
CA GLY A 145 2.64 4.74 8.35
C GLY A 145 3.24 5.12 9.70
N TRP A 146 4.38 4.52 10.07
CA TRP A 146 5.10 4.92 11.28
C TRP A 146 5.61 6.35 11.20
N GLU A 147 6.18 6.73 10.06
CA GLU A 147 6.71 8.07 9.85
C GLU A 147 5.61 9.15 9.92
N THR A 148 4.37 8.82 9.59
CA THR A 148 3.23 9.75 9.65
C THR A 148 3.06 10.36 11.05
N ALA A 149 3.34 9.61 12.11
CA ALA A 149 3.25 10.10 13.49
C ALA A 149 4.18 11.28 13.81
N ARG A 150 5.16 11.56 12.96
CA ARG A 150 6.05 12.73 13.10
C ARG A 150 5.44 14.02 12.56
N TYR A 151 4.33 13.94 11.82
CA TYR A 151 3.75 15.05 11.08
C TYR A 151 2.35 15.42 11.52
N THR A 152 1.74 14.67 12.43
CA THR A 152 0.42 14.96 13.00
C THR A 152 0.30 14.39 14.41
N ASP A 153 -0.40 15.12 15.27
CA ASP A 153 -0.74 14.69 16.64
C ASP A 153 -2.11 13.99 16.71
N HIS A 154 -2.78 13.77 15.58
CA HIS A 154 -4.15 13.27 15.49
C HIS A 154 -4.26 11.77 15.17
N ILE A 155 -3.26 11.01 15.58
CA ILE A 155 -3.25 9.55 15.51
C ILE A 155 -3.48 8.95 16.89
N ALA A 156 -4.63 8.31 17.08
CA ALA A 156 -4.93 7.60 18.32
C ALA A 156 -4.18 6.26 18.42
N ALA A 157 -3.97 5.59 17.29
CA ALA A 157 -3.24 4.33 17.21
C ALA A 157 -2.80 4.02 15.77
N ILE A 158 -1.75 3.21 15.63
CA ILE A 158 -1.31 2.63 14.34
C ILE A 158 -1.49 1.12 14.41
N VAL A 159 -2.21 0.56 13.46
CA VAL A 159 -2.36 -0.89 13.26
C VAL A 159 -1.59 -1.27 12.00
N ALA A 160 -0.39 -1.78 12.17
CA ALA A 160 0.47 -2.19 11.07
C ALA A 160 0.35 -3.70 10.85
N ILE A 161 -0.28 -4.10 9.74
CA ILE A 161 -0.50 -5.49 9.37
C ILE A 161 0.67 -5.94 8.50
N GLU A 162 1.46 -6.90 8.99
CA GLU A 162 2.62 -7.45 8.29
C GLU A 162 3.47 -6.35 7.61
N PRO A 163 3.93 -5.34 8.36
CA PRO A 163 4.64 -4.21 7.78
C PRO A 163 5.94 -4.70 7.12
N GLY A 164 6.19 -4.19 5.92
CA GLY A 164 7.44 -4.51 5.21
C GLY A 164 8.69 -4.01 5.93
N MET A 165 8.55 -2.92 6.67
CA MET A 165 9.57 -2.38 7.58
C MET A 165 8.91 -1.74 8.80
N ALA A 166 9.65 -1.70 9.91
CA ALA A 166 9.28 -1.01 11.13
C ALA A 166 10.46 -0.18 11.64
N PRO A 167 10.21 0.85 12.46
CA PRO A 167 11.28 1.61 13.09
C PRO A 167 12.21 0.70 13.92
N GLN A 168 13.49 0.99 13.91
CA GLN A 168 14.44 0.30 14.77
C GLN A 168 14.26 0.77 16.23
N VAL A 169 14.36 -0.15 17.18
CA VAL A 169 14.08 0.10 18.61
C VAL A 169 14.79 1.33 19.19
N ASP A 170 16.01 1.62 18.73
CA ASP A 170 16.81 2.74 19.20
C ASP A 170 16.83 3.93 18.23
N SER A 171 16.00 3.92 17.20
CA SER A 171 15.89 5.03 16.26
C SER A 171 15.01 6.16 16.80
N ASP A 172 15.18 7.36 16.26
CA ASP A 172 14.30 8.49 16.58
C ASP A 172 12.86 8.23 16.14
N ASP A 173 12.64 7.44 15.11
CA ASP A 173 11.32 7.04 14.63
C ASP A 173 10.57 6.14 15.62
N TYR A 174 11.29 5.38 16.44
CA TYR A 174 10.71 4.53 17.48
C TYR A 174 10.31 5.34 18.72
N LYS A 175 10.95 6.47 18.95
CA LYS A 175 10.76 7.32 20.15
C LYS A 175 9.76 8.43 19.93
N ALA A 176 9.32 8.65 18.69
CA ALA A 176 8.29 9.62 18.35
C ALA A 176 6.90 9.09 18.67
#